data_b83171186c9ec47ff8725f7df676abf9
#
_entry.id   b83171186c9ec47ff8725f7df676abf9
#
_cell.length_a   1.000
_cell.length_b   1.000
_cell.length_c   1.000
_cell.angle_alpha   90.00
_cell.angle_beta   90.00
_cell.angle_gamma   90.00
#
_symmetry.space_group_name_H-M   'P 1'
#
loop_
_entity.id
_entity.type
_entity.pdbx_description
1 polymer ?
#
loop_
_entity_poly.entity_id
_entity_poly.type
_entity_poly.pdbx_seq_one_letter_code
_entity_poly.pdbx_strand_id
1 'polypeptide(L)'
;MFLLKNHINIILLFTFIFLINCQLQEPTKNHGILFLENRSKQLKVKVNNKNDVLKLIGNPHTKSISNEDSWIYIERVLTKGSFHKLGQNVTKTNNVLVLTFDKYGILKEKDFLDKSSINKLKFSQKITENNLSKKSFVQNLLQSVRSKMYQNRK
;
A
#
# COMPACT_ATOMS: atom_id res chain seq x y z
N MET A 1 61.49 14.78 7.05
CA MET A 1 60.76 13.54 6.63
C MET A 1 59.71 13.09 7.63
N PHE A 2 59.92 13.20 8.91
CA PHE A 2 58.93 12.79 9.96
C PHE A 2 57.68 13.65 10.01
N LEU A 3 57.79 14.95 9.86
CA LEU A 3 56.68 15.91 9.89
C LEU A 3 55.69 15.73 8.70
N LEU A 4 56.22 15.44 7.50
CA LEU A 4 55.39 15.21 6.30
C LEU A 4 54.50 13.97 6.45
N LYS A 5 55.01 12.90 7.07
CA LYS A 5 54.29 11.67 7.33
C LYS A 5 53.11 11.87 8.29
N ASN A 6 53.27 12.74 9.29
CA ASN A 6 52.18 13.07 10.23
C ASN A 6 51.04 13.85 9.55
N HIS A 7 51.37 14.80 8.66
CA HIS A 7 50.36 15.56 7.93
C HIS A 7 49.56 14.67 6.98
N ILE A 8 50.19 13.73 6.33
CA ILE A 8 49.50 12.74 5.45
C ILE A 8 48.52 11.89 6.26
N ASN A 9 48.90 11.42 7.44
CA ASN A 9 48.00 10.62 8.30
C ASN A 9 46.83 11.43 8.81
N ILE A 10 47.03 12.71 9.12
CA ILE A 10 45.94 13.63 9.57
C ILE A 10 44.97 13.87 8.42
N ILE A 11 45.44 14.12 7.20
CA ILE A 11 44.62 14.32 6.02
C ILE A 11 43.83 13.04 5.71
N LEU A 12 44.43 11.87 5.82
CA LEU A 12 43.79 10.58 5.58
C LEU A 12 42.71 10.29 6.61
N LEU A 13 42.95 10.61 7.89
CA LEU A 13 41.97 10.49 8.97
C LEU A 13 40.78 11.44 8.72
N PHE A 14 41.04 12.69 8.31
CA PHE A 14 40.03 13.67 8.03
C PHE A 14 39.14 13.25 6.83
N THR A 15 39.75 12.71 5.78
CA THR A 15 39.05 12.17 4.61
C THR A 15 38.15 10.98 4.99
N PHE A 16 38.64 10.11 5.88
CA PHE A 16 37.89 8.96 6.36
C PHE A 16 36.62 9.37 7.16
N ILE A 17 36.74 10.44 7.98
CA ILE A 17 35.59 10.99 8.74
C ILE A 17 34.52 11.54 7.79
N PHE A 18 34.91 12.18 6.67
CA PHE A 18 33.95 12.68 5.68
C PHE A 18 33.19 11.58 4.95
N LEU A 19 33.81 10.41 4.74
CA LEU A 19 33.15 9.28 4.07
C LEU A 19 32.08 8.60 4.92
N ILE A 20 32.12 8.72 6.24
CA ILE A 20 31.16 8.08 7.16
C ILE A 20 29.80 8.81 7.19
N ASN A 21 29.76 10.07 6.76
CA ASN A 21 28.53 10.88 6.81
C ASN A 21 27.53 10.63 5.66
N CYS A 22 27.81 9.68 4.76
CA CYS A 22 26.89 9.36 3.70
C CYS A 22 25.77 8.44 4.22
N GLN A 23 24.70 9.00 4.83
CA GLN A 23 23.51 8.23 5.16
C GLN A 23 22.81 7.84 3.87
N LEU A 24 22.87 6.57 3.52
CA LEU A 24 22.03 6.03 2.44
C LEU A 24 20.57 6.14 2.86
N GLN A 25 19.84 7.03 2.19
CA GLN A 25 18.40 7.13 2.37
C GLN A 25 17.72 5.86 1.85
N GLU A 26 16.91 5.23 2.68
CA GLU A 26 16.18 4.02 2.27
C GLU A 26 15.29 4.30 1.05
N PRO A 27 15.36 3.48 -0.01
CA PRO A 27 14.50 3.65 -1.16
C PRO A 27 13.04 3.42 -0.76
N THR A 28 12.21 4.43 -1.01
CA THR A 28 10.79 4.40 -0.73
C THR A 28 9.97 4.40 -2.03
N LYS A 29 8.86 3.65 -2.04
CA LYS A 29 7.84 3.71 -3.08
C LYS A 29 6.59 4.35 -2.50
N ASN A 30 6.16 5.45 -3.10
CA ASN A 30 5.01 6.21 -2.65
C ASN A 30 3.82 5.93 -3.57
N HIS A 31 2.67 5.68 -2.97
CA HIS A 31 1.39 5.50 -3.65
C HIS A 31 0.36 6.42 -3.00
N GLY A 32 -0.38 7.15 -3.83
CA GLY A 32 -1.37 8.10 -3.37
C GLY A 32 -0.77 9.46 -2.97
N ILE A 33 -1.40 10.13 -2.03
CA ILE A 33 -1.07 11.52 -1.66
C ILE A 33 -0.11 11.52 -0.48
N LEU A 34 1.05 12.12 -0.67
CA LEU A 34 2.06 12.27 0.37
C LEU A 34 1.65 13.30 1.43
N PHE A 35 2.05 13.04 2.68
CA PHE A 35 1.77 13.90 3.82
C PHE A 35 0.28 14.12 4.07
N LEU A 36 -0.52 13.06 3.86
CA LEU A 36 -1.98 13.11 3.99
C LEU A 36 -2.40 13.55 5.40
N GLU A 37 -1.70 13.10 6.43
CA GLU A 37 -1.96 13.50 7.82
C GLU A 37 -1.81 15.02 8.00
N ASN A 38 -0.72 15.61 7.54
CA ASN A 38 -0.47 17.05 7.66
C ASN A 38 -1.49 17.88 6.89
N ARG A 39 -1.89 17.41 5.72
CA ARG A 39 -2.94 18.06 4.93
C ARG A 39 -4.30 17.92 5.60
N SER A 40 -4.61 16.76 6.17
CA SER A 40 -5.87 16.54 6.88
C SER A 40 -6.02 17.45 8.11
N LYS A 41 -4.93 17.74 8.82
CA LYS A 41 -4.94 18.65 9.98
C LYS A 41 -5.36 20.09 9.62
N GLN A 42 -5.13 20.52 8.39
CA GLN A 42 -5.52 21.85 7.90
C GLN A 42 -7.02 21.94 7.58
N LEU A 43 -7.70 20.81 7.40
CA LEU A 43 -9.14 20.76 7.13
C LEU A 43 -9.94 20.90 8.41
N LYS A 44 -10.85 21.87 8.41
CA LYS A 44 -11.78 22.15 9.52
C LYS A 44 -13.19 21.75 9.13
N VAL A 45 -13.80 20.89 9.94
CA VAL A 45 -15.21 20.46 9.80
C VAL A 45 -16.14 21.67 9.94
N LYS A 46 -17.20 21.72 9.17
CA LYS A 46 -18.20 22.80 9.07
C LYS A 46 -17.65 24.14 8.53
N VAL A 47 -16.41 24.21 8.09
CA VAL A 47 -15.77 25.40 7.54
C VAL A 47 -15.34 25.20 6.09
N ASN A 48 -14.58 24.14 5.84
CA ASN A 48 -14.04 23.88 4.49
C ASN A 48 -15.12 23.24 3.59
N ASN A 49 -15.08 23.58 2.31
CA ASN A 49 -15.94 23.01 1.29
C ASN A 49 -15.16 22.08 0.33
N LYS A 50 -15.87 21.43 -0.61
CA LYS A 50 -15.27 20.54 -1.62
C LYS A 50 -14.14 21.22 -2.40
N ASN A 51 -14.28 22.51 -2.74
CA ASN A 51 -13.26 23.24 -3.50
C ASN A 51 -12.00 23.49 -2.67
N ASP A 52 -12.14 23.76 -1.38
CA ASP A 52 -11.00 23.94 -0.48
C ASP A 52 -10.22 22.61 -0.34
N VAL A 53 -10.93 21.49 -0.24
CA VAL A 53 -10.32 20.17 -0.19
C VAL A 53 -9.58 19.86 -1.49
N LEU A 54 -10.15 20.18 -2.65
CA LEU A 54 -9.49 19.99 -3.95
C LEU A 54 -8.23 20.84 -4.07
N LYS A 55 -8.23 22.06 -3.58
CA LYS A 55 -7.05 22.95 -3.60
C LYS A 55 -5.95 22.44 -2.67
N LEU A 56 -6.30 21.91 -1.50
CA LEU A 56 -5.35 21.48 -0.47
C LEU A 56 -4.79 20.08 -0.71
N ILE A 57 -5.65 19.14 -1.09
CA ILE A 57 -5.29 17.72 -1.20
C ILE A 57 -5.24 17.29 -2.68
N GLY A 58 -6.11 17.82 -3.51
CA GLY A 58 -6.31 17.40 -4.89
C GLY A 58 -7.54 16.52 -5.06
N ASN A 59 -7.63 15.83 -6.19
CA ASN A 59 -8.75 14.94 -6.48
C ASN A 59 -8.75 13.71 -5.57
N PRO A 60 -9.92 13.21 -5.12
CA PRO A 60 -10.01 12.00 -4.34
C PRO A 60 -9.63 10.78 -5.20
N HIS A 61 -9.06 9.76 -4.56
CA HIS A 61 -8.74 8.49 -5.23
C HIS A 61 -10.02 7.74 -5.61
N THR A 62 -11.01 7.81 -4.75
CA THR A 62 -12.33 7.22 -5.00
C THR A 62 -13.41 7.94 -4.21
N LYS A 63 -14.65 7.77 -4.65
CA LYS A 63 -15.83 8.18 -3.93
C LYS A 63 -16.55 6.96 -3.39
N SER A 64 -17.24 7.07 -2.28
CA SER A 64 -18.01 5.95 -1.73
C SER A 64 -19.15 5.57 -2.67
N ILE A 65 -19.36 4.27 -2.85
CA ILE A 65 -20.47 3.74 -3.66
C ILE A 65 -21.81 3.97 -2.95
N SER A 66 -21.81 3.89 -1.62
CA SER A 66 -23.04 4.06 -0.81
C SER A 66 -23.41 5.52 -0.60
N ASN A 67 -22.46 6.43 -0.72
CA ASN A 67 -22.67 7.85 -0.49
C ASN A 67 -21.70 8.66 -1.37
N GLU A 68 -22.21 9.22 -2.47
CA GLU A 68 -21.42 10.00 -3.44
C GLU A 68 -20.78 11.26 -2.83
N ASP A 69 -21.27 11.71 -1.68
CA ASP A 69 -20.72 12.83 -0.94
C ASP A 69 -19.55 12.45 -0.02
N SER A 70 -19.13 11.19 -0.03
CA SER A 70 -17.96 10.74 0.73
C SER A 70 -16.76 10.52 -0.20
N TRP A 71 -15.67 11.26 0.06
CA TRP A 71 -14.42 11.23 -0.68
C TRP A 71 -13.34 10.49 0.11
N ILE A 72 -12.61 9.60 -0.57
CA ILE A 72 -11.59 8.75 0.04
C ILE A 72 -10.24 9.08 -0.56
N TYR A 73 -9.29 9.40 0.32
CA TYR A 73 -7.89 9.66 0.02
C TYR A 73 -7.01 8.61 0.65
N ILE A 74 -5.98 8.18 -0.04
CA ILE A 74 -5.08 7.11 0.40
C ILE A 74 -3.64 7.60 0.31
N GLU A 75 -2.86 7.32 1.34
CA GLU A 75 -1.41 7.47 1.37
C GLU A 75 -0.79 6.12 1.75
N ARG A 76 0.03 5.58 0.88
CA ARG A 76 0.77 4.36 1.16
C ARG A 76 2.23 4.52 0.81
N VAL A 77 3.10 4.37 1.80
CA VAL A 77 4.54 4.42 1.62
C VAL A 77 5.11 3.04 1.93
N LEU A 78 5.78 2.47 0.95
CA LEU A 78 6.52 1.22 1.07
C LEU A 78 8.00 1.55 1.15
N THR A 79 8.74 0.83 2.00
CA THR A 79 10.20 0.88 2.08
C THR A 79 10.76 -0.53 1.91
N LYS A 80 12.01 -0.64 1.51
CA LYS A 80 12.69 -1.93 1.58
C LYS A 80 13.00 -2.22 3.04
N GLY A 81 12.55 -3.37 3.53
CA GLY A 81 12.86 -3.81 4.88
C GLY A 81 14.37 -3.99 5.07
N SER A 82 14.82 -3.88 6.34
CA SER A 82 16.19 -4.15 6.75
C SER A 82 16.65 -5.54 6.26
N PHE A 83 17.96 -5.79 6.32
CA PHE A 83 18.62 -7.02 5.85
C PHE A 83 17.91 -8.32 6.26
N HIS A 84 17.29 -8.36 7.43
CA HIS A 84 16.53 -9.53 7.93
C HIS A 84 15.26 -9.86 7.11
N LYS A 85 14.79 -8.94 6.27
CA LYS A 85 13.60 -9.13 5.43
C LYS A 85 13.92 -9.35 3.96
N LEU A 86 15.16 -9.70 3.63
CA LEU A 86 15.63 -10.05 2.28
C LEU A 86 15.15 -9.06 1.19
N GLY A 87 15.10 -7.77 1.51
CA GLY A 87 14.68 -6.72 0.57
C GLY A 87 13.19 -6.71 0.24
N GLN A 88 12.34 -7.41 0.99
CA GLN A 88 10.89 -7.36 0.82
C GLN A 88 10.35 -5.95 1.10
N ASN A 89 9.31 -5.55 0.36
CA ASN A 89 8.64 -4.30 0.59
C ASN A 89 7.86 -4.34 1.92
N VAL A 90 8.15 -3.39 2.80
CA VAL A 90 7.47 -3.22 4.09
C VAL A 90 6.66 -1.94 4.04
N THR A 91 5.43 -1.99 4.51
CA THR A 91 4.58 -0.79 4.62
C THR A 91 5.09 0.09 5.76
N LYS A 92 5.63 1.26 5.41
CA LYS A 92 6.05 2.30 6.36
C LYS A 92 4.84 3.10 6.83
N THR A 93 4.06 3.61 5.89
CA THR A 93 2.85 4.41 6.13
C THR A 93 1.69 3.80 5.36
N ASN A 94 0.51 3.76 5.97
CA ASN A 94 -0.74 3.39 5.31
C ASN A 94 -1.87 4.16 5.99
N ASN A 95 -2.20 5.31 5.42
CA ASN A 95 -3.19 6.23 5.92
C ASN A 95 -4.36 6.31 4.95
N VAL A 96 -5.55 6.40 5.50
CA VAL A 96 -6.78 6.63 4.75
C VAL A 96 -7.52 7.81 5.39
N LEU A 97 -7.89 8.77 4.57
CA LEU A 97 -8.71 9.90 4.98
C LEU A 97 -10.05 9.81 4.28
N VAL A 98 -11.11 9.74 5.06
CA VAL A 98 -12.50 9.77 4.58
C VAL A 98 -13.10 11.12 4.93
N LEU A 99 -13.60 11.82 3.93
CA LEU A 99 -14.25 13.12 4.06
C LEU A 99 -15.68 13.00 3.61
N THR A 100 -16.62 13.30 4.48
CA THR A 100 -18.07 13.31 4.18
C THR A 100 -18.56 14.73 4.11
N PHE A 101 -19.27 15.07 3.03
CA PHE A 101 -19.82 16.39 2.78
C PHE A 101 -21.34 16.39 2.96
N ASP A 102 -21.87 17.55 3.24
CA ASP A 102 -23.31 17.78 3.26
C ASP A 102 -23.83 18.09 1.84
N LYS A 103 -25.16 18.28 1.71
CA LYS A 103 -25.83 18.62 0.45
C LYS A 103 -25.35 19.93 -0.19
N TYR A 104 -24.72 20.80 0.58
CA TYR A 104 -24.15 22.06 0.10
C TYR A 104 -22.67 21.94 -0.25
N GLY A 105 -22.06 20.77 -0.06
CA GLY A 105 -20.65 20.53 -0.31
C GLY A 105 -19.74 21.02 0.81
N ILE A 106 -20.26 21.27 2.01
CA ILE A 106 -19.48 21.65 3.18
C ILE A 106 -19.04 20.36 3.92
N LEU A 107 -17.79 20.34 4.40
CA LEU A 107 -17.21 19.19 5.11
C LEU A 107 -17.98 18.96 6.42
N LYS A 108 -18.74 17.85 6.48
CA LYS A 108 -19.54 17.43 7.62
C LYS A 108 -18.73 16.59 8.61
N GLU A 109 -17.94 15.67 8.10
CA GLU A 109 -17.19 14.69 8.90
C GLU A 109 -15.84 14.41 8.28
N LYS A 110 -14.86 14.12 9.14
CA LYS A 110 -13.48 13.83 8.75
C LYS A 110 -12.94 12.70 9.59
N ASP A 111 -12.72 11.54 8.98
CA ASP A 111 -12.15 10.35 9.61
C ASP A 111 -10.76 10.08 9.05
N PHE A 112 -9.80 9.98 9.95
CA PHE A 112 -8.42 9.65 9.61
C PHE A 112 -8.04 8.31 10.21
N LEU A 113 -7.78 7.34 9.34
CA LEU A 113 -7.41 5.98 9.69
C LEU A 113 -5.94 5.78 9.37
N ASP A 114 -5.15 5.47 10.36
CA ASP A 114 -3.73 5.18 10.23
C ASP A 114 -3.45 3.68 10.13
N LYS A 115 -2.17 3.32 10.05
CA LYS A 115 -1.74 1.91 9.98
C LYS A 115 -2.18 1.09 11.20
N SER A 116 -2.36 1.69 12.38
CA SER A 116 -2.79 1.00 13.61
C SER A 116 -4.26 0.60 13.56
N SER A 117 -5.06 1.35 12.80
CA SER A 117 -6.50 1.15 12.61
C SER A 117 -6.83 0.00 11.64
N ILE A 118 -5.80 -0.63 11.03
CA ILE A 118 -6.01 -1.73 10.08
C ILE A 118 -6.49 -2.98 10.82
N ASN A 119 -7.75 -3.35 10.59
CA ASN A 119 -8.29 -4.62 11.05
C ASN A 119 -7.68 -5.77 10.26
N LYS A 120 -7.02 -6.70 10.95
CA LYS A 120 -6.55 -7.94 10.35
C LYS A 120 -7.76 -8.84 10.12
N LEU A 121 -8.17 -9.00 8.87
CA LEU A 121 -9.18 -9.97 8.48
C LEU A 121 -8.64 -11.38 8.73
N LYS A 122 -9.32 -12.15 9.58
CA LYS A 122 -9.07 -13.59 9.70
C LYS A 122 -9.83 -14.28 8.56
N PHE A 123 -9.11 -14.83 7.60
CA PHE A 123 -9.73 -15.64 6.58
C PHE A 123 -10.31 -16.90 7.21
N SER A 124 -11.58 -17.21 6.87
CA SER A 124 -12.19 -18.46 7.29
C SER A 124 -11.49 -19.63 6.57
N GLN A 125 -11.01 -20.59 7.33
CA GLN A 125 -10.47 -21.85 6.79
C GLN A 125 -11.58 -22.86 6.45
N LYS A 126 -12.86 -22.45 6.52
CA LYS A 126 -13.96 -23.32 6.12
C LYS A 126 -13.84 -23.63 4.64
N ILE A 127 -13.57 -24.88 4.35
CA ILE A 127 -13.63 -25.42 2.99
C ILE A 127 -15.11 -25.49 2.63
N THR A 128 -15.52 -24.80 1.58
CA THR A 128 -16.85 -24.96 1.02
C THR A 128 -16.86 -26.28 0.26
N GLU A 129 -17.45 -27.31 0.83
CA GLU A 129 -17.68 -28.56 0.12
C GLU A 129 -18.79 -28.32 -0.93
N ASN A 130 -18.38 -28.24 -2.19
CA ASN A 130 -19.34 -28.32 -3.27
C ASN A 130 -19.78 -29.78 -3.41
N ASN A 131 -21.06 -30.05 -3.29
CA ASN A 131 -21.67 -31.35 -3.61
C ASN A 131 -21.61 -31.69 -5.12
N LEU A 132 -20.87 -30.92 -5.90
CA LEU A 132 -20.52 -31.29 -7.27
C LEU A 132 -19.58 -32.49 -7.18
N SER A 133 -20.09 -33.66 -7.52
CA SER A 133 -19.32 -34.90 -7.61
C SER A 133 -18.09 -34.62 -8.49
N LYS A 134 -16.91 -34.48 -7.86
CA LYS A 134 -15.65 -34.38 -8.59
C LYS A 134 -15.48 -35.70 -9.32
N LYS A 135 -15.82 -35.73 -10.61
CA LYS A 135 -15.52 -36.91 -11.43
C LYS A 135 -14.03 -37.18 -11.28
N SER A 136 -13.72 -38.37 -10.76
CA SER A 136 -12.35 -38.83 -10.62
C SER A 136 -11.65 -38.75 -11.97
N PHE A 137 -10.35 -38.44 -11.96
CA PHE A 137 -9.52 -38.45 -13.17
C PHE A 137 -9.73 -39.74 -13.97
N VAL A 138 -9.86 -40.89 -13.25
CA VAL A 138 -10.15 -42.20 -13.82
C VAL A 138 -11.51 -42.24 -14.55
N GLN A 139 -12.54 -41.63 -13.97
CA GLN A 139 -13.88 -41.55 -14.59
C GLN A 139 -13.85 -40.69 -15.85
N ASN A 140 -13.11 -39.58 -15.87
CA ASN A 140 -12.95 -38.73 -17.04
C ASN A 140 -12.17 -39.46 -18.14
N LEU A 141 -11.12 -40.22 -17.79
CA LEU A 141 -10.34 -41.03 -18.69
C LEU A 141 -11.20 -42.12 -19.32
N LEU A 142 -11.94 -42.89 -18.52
CA LEU A 142 -12.83 -43.93 -18.98
C LEU A 142 -13.94 -43.39 -19.88
N GLN A 143 -14.48 -42.23 -19.55
CA GLN A 143 -15.51 -41.56 -20.36
C GLN A 143 -14.95 -41.11 -21.72
N SER A 144 -13.71 -40.62 -21.78
CA SER A 144 -13.06 -40.20 -23.03
C SER A 144 -12.70 -41.41 -23.92
N VAL A 145 -12.23 -42.49 -23.32
CA VAL A 145 -11.97 -43.76 -24.06
C VAL A 145 -13.25 -44.32 -24.62
N ARG A 146 -14.32 -44.39 -23.81
CA ARG A 146 -15.63 -44.87 -24.24
C ARG A 146 -16.18 -44.05 -25.41
N SER A 147 -16.12 -42.69 -25.33
CA SER A 147 -16.61 -41.83 -26.38
C SER A 147 -15.87 -42.06 -27.71
N LYS A 148 -14.54 -42.23 -27.67
CA LYS A 148 -13.74 -42.55 -28.86
C LYS A 148 -14.07 -43.92 -29.47
N MET A 149 -14.32 -44.93 -28.63
CA MET A 149 -14.71 -46.26 -29.11
C MET A 149 -16.07 -46.27 -29.83
N TYR A 150 -17.02 -45.46 -29.36
CA TYR A 150 -18.34 -45.36 -29.99
C TYR A 150 -18.33 -44.49 -31.26
N GLN A 151 -17.42 -43.50 -31.34
CA GLN A 151 -17.28 -42.64 -32.55
C GLN A 151 -16.68 -43.40 -33.75
N ASN A 152 -15.83 -44.40 -33.53
CA ASN A 152 -15.18 -45.18 -34.58
C ASN A 152 -16.05 -46.37 -35.08
N ARG A 153 -17.31 -46.44 -34.66
CA ARG A 153 -18.26 -47.52 -35.03
C ARG A 153 -19.34 -47.08 -36.02
N LYS A 154 -19.13 -45.91 -36.69
CA LYS A 154 -20.00 -45.47 -37.81
C LYS A 154 -19.24 -45.56 -39.12
#